data_3d84b7ab0e2a5c2aaa269f409ba7a1f1
#
_entry.id   3d84b7ab0e2a5c2aaa269f409ba7a1f1
#
_cell.length_a   1.000
_cell.length_b   1.000
_cell.length_c   1.000
_cell.angle_alpha   90.00
_cell.angle_beta   90.00
_cell.angle_gamma   90.00
#
_symmetry.space_group_name_H-M   'P 1'
#
loop_
_entity.id
_entity.type
_entity.pdbx_description
1 polymer ?
#
loop_
_entity_poly.entity_id
_entity_poly.type
_entity_poly.pdbx_seq_one_letter_code
_entity_poly.pdbx_strand_id
1 'polypeptide(L)'
;MESILRKDIWQIRSAHEGGGRKREMQEKKYTIRAMTTEDYPGLYALWMTIKGFGIRSLDDSQEGVERFLKRNPNSSVVAVASDGAIVGGILCGHDGRRGCLYHVCVREDYRRLGIGKAMVVHCMNALKAEGINKVSLIAFTRNDVGNAFWNTIGWTRRLDLNYYDFTLNEANITAFNQ
;
A
#
# COMPACT_ATOMS: atom_id res chain seq x y z
N MET A 1 31.99 16.07 -5.14
CA MET A 1 30.55 16.25 -4.84
C MET A 1 29.97 14.85 -4.68
N GLU A 2 29.85 14.44 -3.43
CA GLU A 2 29.65 13.04 -3.04
C GLU A 2 28.20 12.59 -3.21
N SER A 3 28.01 11.60 -4.04
CA SER A 3 26.76 10.82 -4.08
C SER A 3 26.77 9.85 -2.91
N ILE A 4 26.14 10.23 -1.80
CA ILE A 4 25.88 9.34 -0.68
C ILE A 4 24.91 8.27 -1.15
N LEU A 5 25.47 7.08 -1.38
CA LEU A 5 24.74 5.84 -1.67
C LEU A 5 23.81 5.50 -0.50
N ARG A 6 22.52 5.74 -0.65
CA ARG A 6 21.47 5.24 0.26
C ARG A 6 21.25 3.74 0.02
N LYS A 7 22.28 2.90 0.30
CA LYS A 7 22.23 1.45 0.01
C LYS A 7 21.58 0.60 1.09
N ASP A 8 21.31 1.11 2.31
CA ASP A 8 21.05 0.23 3.46
C ASP A 8 19.67 0.37 4.14
N ILE A 9 18.72 1.12 3.56
CA ILE A 9 17.41 1.34 4.20
C ILE A 9 16.48 0.12 4.04
N TRP A 10 16.80 -0.81 3.15
CA TRP A 10 15.91 -1.89 2.72
C TRP A 10 16.28 -3.28 3.24
N GLN A 11 17.31 -3.43 4.09
CA GLN A 11 17.62 -4.70 4.73
C GLN A 11 16.80 -4.88 6.01
N ILE A 12 16.04 -5.97 6.07
CA ILE A 12 15.29 -6.38 7.25
C ILE A 12 16.30 -6.90 8.28
N ARG A 13 16.60 -6.12 9.34
CA ARG A 13 17.26 -6.65 10.53
C ARG A 13 16.22 -7.37 11.39
N SER A 14 16.43 -8.66 11.59
CA SER A 14 15.78 -9.42 12.65
C SER A 14 16.19 -8.84 14.01
N ALA A 15 15.22 -8.34 14.78
CA ALA A 15 15.48 -7.84 16.14
C ALA A 15 15.59 -9.01 17.10
N HIS A 16 16.72 -9.10 17.81
CA HIS A 16 16.87 -9.92 19.01
C HIS A 16 17.03 -9.03 20.26
N GLU A 17 16.19 -9.32 21.23
CA GLU A 17 16.32 -9.24 22.68
C GLU A 17 16.68 -7.94 23.41
N GLY A 18 15.72 -7.51 24.26
CA GLY A 18 15.91 -6.62 25.41
C GLY A 18 14.74 -6.77 26.37
N GLY A 19 14.94 -7.46 27.50
CA GLY A 19 13.91 -7.82 28.48
C GLY A 19 13.37 -6.64 29.29
N GLY A 20 12.05 -6.65 29.54
CA GLY A 20 11.35 -5.75 30.45
C GLY A 20 9.85 -5.96 30.39
N ARG A 21 9.27 -6.51 31.45
CA ARG A 21 7.85 -6.77 31.79
C ARG A 21 6.88 -6.94 30.61
N LYS A 22 6.69 -8.18 30.21
CA LYS A 22 5.69 -8.63 29.23
C LYS A 22 4.27 -8.42 29.83
N ARG A 23 3.52 -7.41 29.35
CA ARG A 23 2.11 -7.62 29.11
C ARG A 23 2.06 -8.60 27.95
N GLU A 24 1.34 -9.71 28.07
CA GLU A 24 1.03 -10.61 26.96
C GLU A 24 0.22 -9.84 25.91
N MET A 25 0.91 -9.09 25.07
CA MET A 25 0.38 -8.66 23.80
C MET A 25 0.43 -9.91 22.93
N GLN A 26 -0.70 -10.54 22.71
CA GLN A 26 -0.87 -11.60 21.73
C GLN A 26 -0.26 -11.10 20.43
N GLU A 27 0.86 -11.69 20.04
CA GLU A 27 1.63 -11.25 18.86
C GLU A 27 0.73 -11.43 17.63
N LYS A 28 0.23 -10.32 17.07
CA LYS A 28 -0.63 -10.33 15.90
C LYS A 28 0.19 -10.85 14.70
N LYS A 29 0.08 -12.14 14.43
CA LYS A 29 0.75 -12.79 13.29
C LYS A 29 0.05 -12.41 12.00
N TYR A 30 0.84 -12.12 10.97
CA TYR A 30 0.36 -11.83 9.62
C TYR A 30 1.34 -12.37 8.59
N THR A 31 0.85 -12.60 7.37
CA THR A 31 1.66 -12.91 6.19
C THR A 31 1.40 -11.87 5.10
N ILE A 32 2.41 -11.61 4.26
CA ILE A 32 2.26 -10.76 3.08
C ILE A 32 2.46 -11.62 1.85
N ARG A 33 1.54 -11.52 0.90
CA ARG A 33 1.61 -12.23 -0.36
C ARG A 33 1.06 -11.38 -1.52
N ALA A 34 1.34 -11.80 -2.74
CA ALA A 34 0.70 -11.23 -3.91
C ALA A 34 -0.83 -11.31 -3.77
N MET A 35 -1.50 -10.26 -4.21
CA MET A 35 -2.96 -10.17 -4.24
C MET A 35 -3.52 -10.99 -5.41
N THR A 36 -4.62 -11.67 -5.18
CA THR A 36 -5.38 -12.37 -6.20
C THR A 36 -6.80 -11.80 -6.32
N THR A 37 -7.56 -12.21 -7.32
CA THR A 37 -8.95 -11.74 -7.52
C THR A 37 -9.88 -12.18 -6.41
N GLU A 38 -9.59 -13.34 -5.78
CA GLU A 38 -10.35 -13.89 -4.66
C GLU A 38 -10.24 -13.04 -3.39
N ASP A 39 -9.23 -12.17 -3.33
CA ASP A 39 -9.04 -11.27 -2.18
C ASP A 39 -10.01 -10.08 -2.19
N TYR A 40 -10.66 -9.80 -3.32
CA TYR A 40 -11.47 -8.59 -3.47
C TYR A 40 -12.52 -8.40 -2.38
N PRO A 41 -13.34 -9.39 -1.99
CA PRO A 41 -14.34 -9.18 -0.94
C PRO A 41 -13.73 -8.73 0.39
N GLY A 42 -12.63 -9.35 0.80
CA GLY A 42 -11.92 -8.98 2.03
C GLY A 42 -11.22 -7.63 1.94
N LEU A 43 -10.65 -7.32 0.77
CA LEU A 43 -10.01 -6.04 0.49
C LEU A 43 -11.02 -4.89 0.49
N TYR A 44 -12.17 -5.07 -0.18
CA TYR A 44 -13.23 -4.08 -0.21
C TYR A 44 -13.82 -3.85 1.19
N ALA A 45 -14.05 -4.92 1.95
CA ALA A 45 -14.47 -4.82 3.34
C ALA A 45 -13.46 -4.01 4.20
N LEU A 46 -12.16 -4.25 4.00
CA LEU A 46 -11.12 -3.45 4.66
C LEU A 46 -11.21 -1.98 4.26
N TRP A 47 -11.32 -1.66 2.96
CA TRP A 47 -11.43 -0.27 2.50
C TRP A 47 -12.57 0.47 3.18
N MET A 48 -13.73 -0.18 3.33
CA MET A 48 -14.91 0.40 3.96
C MET A 48 -14.73 0.71 5.45
N THR A 49 -13.72 0.13 6.11
CA THR A 49 -13.40 0.47 7.50
C THR A 49 -12.48 1.70 7.65
N ILE A 50 -11.87 2.16 6.55
CA ILE A 50 -10.89 3.25 6.61
C ILE A 50 -11.59 4.59 6.43
N LYS A 51 -11.64 5.36 7.49
CA LYS A 51 -12.26 6.70 7.47
C LYS A 51 -11.56 7.63 6.46
N GLY A 52 -12.37 8.35 5.67
CA GLY A 52 -11.89 9.27 4.66
C GLY A 52 -11.29 8.60 3.41
N PHE A 53 -11.40 7.27 3.31
CA PHE A 53 -10.95 6.54 2.13
C PHE A 53 -11.89 6.82 0.95
N GLY A 54 -11.33 7.16 -0.20
CA GLY A 54 -12.11 7.44 -1.41
C GLY A 54 -12.27 6.16 -2.25
N ILE A 55 -13.51 5.78 -2.51
CA ILE A 55 -13.87 4.64 -3.35
C ILE A 55 -14.48 5.16 -4.65
N ARG A 56 -14.02 4.67 -5.79
CA ARG A 56 -14.57 4.96 -7.11
C ARG A 56 -15.46 3.82 -7.57
N SER A 57 -16.67 4.16 -8.00
CA SER A 57 -17.71 3.17 -8.31
C SER A 57 -17.34 2.16 -9.40
N LEU A 58 -16.54 2.55 -10.39
CA LEU A 58 -16.11 1.67 -11.48
C LEU A 58 -14.68 1.16 -11.30
N ASP A 59 -13.74 2.02 -10.93
CA ASP A 59 -12.34 1.61 -10.82
C ASP A 59 -12.10 0.66 -9.63
N ASP A 60 -12.85 0.86 -8.54
CA ASP A 60 -12.75 0.07 -7.32
C ASP A 60 -13.84 -1.01 -7.23
N SER A 61 -14.63 -1.21 -8.28
CA SER A 61 -15.52 -2.38 -8.41
C SER A 61 -14.71 -3.66 -8.53
N GLN A 62 -15.36 -4.81 -8.33
CA GLN A 62 -14.69 -6.09 -8.51
C GLN A 62 -14.09 -6.21 -9.91
N GLU A 63 -14.85 -5.89 -10.94
CA GLU A 63 -14.38 -5.93 -12.33
C GLU A 63 -13.23 -4.94 -12.59
N GLY A 64 -13.27 -3.77 -11.96
CA GLY A 64 -12.20 -2.77 -12.05
C GLY A 64 -10.89 -3.29 -11.45
N VAL A 65 -10.96 -3.86 -10.27
CA VAL A 65 -9.80 -4.45 -9.57
C VAL A 65 -9.28 -5.69 -10.29
N GLU A 66 -10.16 -6.60 -10.76
CA GLU A 66 -9.77 -7.78 -11.55
C GLU A 66 -9.04 -7.37 -12.82
N ARG A 67 -9.55 -6.36 -13.55
CA ARG A 67 -8.89 -5.81 -14.73
C ARG A 67 -7.51 -5.23 -14.39
N PHE A 68 -7.39 -4.54 -13.27
CA PHE A 68 -6.12 -3.99 -12.79
C PHE A 68 -5.11 -5.10 -12.46
N LEU A 69 -5.52 -6.13 -11.72
CA LEU A 69 -4.68 -7.27 -11.35
C LEU A 69 -4.26 -8.09 -12.57
N LYS A 70 -5.16 -8.29 -13.54
CA LYS A 70 -4.82 -8.97 -14.79
C LYS A 70 -3.72 -8.25 -15.57
N ARG A 71 -3.71 -6.92 -15.56
CA ARG A 71 -2.67 -6.10 -16.19
C ARG A 71 -1.36 -6.09 -15.38
N ASN A 72 -1.44 -6.19 -14.07
CA ASN A 72 -0.32 -6.08 -13.13
C ASN A 72 -0.33 -7.27 -12.14
N PRO A 73 -0.05 -8.51 -12.62
CA PRO A 73 -0.39 -9.72 -11.86
C PRO A 73 0.46 -9.95 -10.60
N ASN A 74 1.66 -9.36 -10.51
CA ASN A 74 2.63 -9.72 -9.47
C ASN A 74 2.94 -8.60 -8.47
N SER A 75 2.43 -7.39 -8.70
CA SER A 75 2.90 -6.21 -7.96
C SER A 75 1.99 -5.77 -6.82
N SER A 76 0.68 -6.06 -6.89
CA SER A 76 -0.26 -5.79 -5.81
C SER A 76 -0.13 -6.81 -4.68
N VAL A 77 -0.38 -6.38 -3.44
CA VAL A 77 -0.19 -7.24 -2.25
C VAL A 77 -1.31 -7.10 -1.24
N VAL A 78 -1.52 -8.16 -0.47
CA VAL A 78 -2.34 -8.17 0.74
C VAL A 78 -1.51 -8.61 1.95
N ALA A 79 -1.88 -8.08 3.11
CA ALA A 79 -1.47 -8.60 4.41
C ALA A 79 -2.64 -9.37 5.01
N VAL A 80 -2.42 -10.64 5.34
CA VAL A 80 -3.43 -11.57 5.82
C VAL A 80 -3.10 -11.97 7.26
N ALA A 81 -4.03 -11.80 8.17
CA ALA A 81 -3.90 -12.22 9.57
C ALA A 81 -4.01 -13.74 9.72
N SER A 82 -3.68 -14.26 10.88
CA SER A 82 -3.71 -15.72 11.16
C SER A 82 -5.09 -16.35 11.06
N ASP A 83 -6.15 -15.56 11.20
CA ASP A 83 -7.55 -15.98 11.02
C ASP A 83 -8.04 -15.89 9.57
N GLY A 84 -7.17 -15.53 8.64
CA GLY A 84 -7.49 -15.37 7.23
C GLY A 84 -8.02 -13.98 6.85
N ALA A 85 -8.25 -13.08 7.80
CA ALA A 85 -8.75 -11.74 7.51
C ALA A 85 -7.71 -10.89 6.78
N ILE A 86 -8.13 -10.11 5.77
CA ILE A 86 -7.28 -9.12 5.11
C ILE A 86 -7.18 -7.89 6.02
N VAL A 87 -5.96 -7.59 6.45
CA VAL A 87 -5.65 -6.49 7.38
C VAL A 87 -4.79 -5.39 6.77
N GLY A 88 -4.39 -5.56 5.53
CA GLY A 88 -3.69 -4.54 4.74
C GLY A 88 -3.76 -4.85 3.26
N GLY A 89 -3.63 -3.81 2.43
CA GLY A 89 -3.61 -3.97 0.99
C GLY A 89 -2.92 -2.81 0.28
N ILE A 90 -2.35 -3.10 -0.88
CA ILE A 90 -1.81 -2.14 -1.83
C ILE A 90 -2.17 -2.61 -3.23
N LEU A 91 -2.88 -1.78 -3.99
CA LEU A 91 -2.93 -1.91 -5.43
C LEU A 91 -1.67 -1.26 -6.01
N CYS A 92 -0.85 -2.07 -6.65
CA CYS A 92 0.42 -1.65 -7.23
C CYS A 92 0.48 -2.05 -8.70
N GLY A 93 0.75 -1.11 -9.57
CA GLY A 93 0.85 -1.39 -10.99
C GLY A 93 1.83 -0.47 -11.70
N HIS A 94 2.04 -0.73 -12.98
CA HIS A 94 2.91 0.06 -13.85
C HIS A 94 2.42 0.07 -15.29
N ASP A 95 2.87 1.05 -16.04
CA ASP A 95 2.61 1.24 -17.48
C ASP A 95 3.72 0.65 -18.37
N GLY A 96 4.66 -0.12 -17.82
CA GLY A 96 5.89 -0.60 -18.45
C GLY A 96 7.07 0.37 -18.30
N ARG A 97 6.86 1.57 -17.76
CA ARG A 97 7.90 2.60 -17.58
C ARG A 97 7.95 3.11 -16.13
N ARG A 98 6.80 3.32 -15.49
CA ARG A 98 6.69 3.85 -14.13
C ARG A 98 5.65 3.09 -13.34
N GLY A 99 5.93 2.89 -12.06
CA GLY A 99 4.99 2.31 -11.12
C GLY A 99 4.18 3.34 -10.37
N CYS A 100 3.02 2.91 -9.89
CA CYS A 100 2.17 3.69 -9.01
C CYS A 100 1.57 2.80 -7.92
N LEU A 101 1.42 3.36 -6.72
CA LEU A 101 0.71 2.73 -5.60
C LEU A 101 -0.64 3.40 -5.42
N TYR A 102 -1.68 2.59 -5.28
CA TYR A 102 -3.04 3.03 -4.99
C TYR A 102 -3.56 2.30 -3.75
N HIS A 103 -4.50 2.90 -3.05
CA HIS A 103 -5.24 2.28 -1.95
C HIS A 103 -4.36 1.62 -0.88
N VAL A 104 -3.24 2.28 -0.54
CA VAL A 104 -2.32 1.79 0.49
C VAL A 104 -2.98 1.93 1.86
N CYS A 105 -3.32 0.82 2.47
CA CYS A 105 -4.00 0.83 3.77
C CYS A 105 -3.59 -0.32 4.67
N VAL A 106 -3.73 -0.10 5.98
CA VAL A 106 -3.60 -1.10 7.05
C VAL A 106 -4.72 -0.87 8.04
N ARG A 107 -5.42 -1.93 8.42
CA ARG A 107 -6.47 -1.93 9.43
C ARG A 107 -5.94 -1.30 10.72
N GLU A 108 -6.72 -0.46 11.36
CA GLU A 108 -6.26 0.41 12.43
C GLU A 108 -5.59 -0.35 13.59
N ASP A 109 -6.20 -1.45 14.02
CA ASP A 109 -5.69 -2.30 15.10
C ASP A 109 -4.45 -3.14 14.72
N TYR A 110 -4.04 -3.13 13.44
CA TYR A 110 -2.82 -3.74 12.90
C TYR A 110 -1.74 -2.71 12.53
N ARG A 111 -1.99 -1.42 12.78
CA ARG A 111 -0.96 -0.38 12.55
C ARG A 111 0.18 -0.50 13.56
N ARG A 112 1.33 0.11 13.23
CA ARG A 112 2.56 0.12 14.04
C ARG A 112 3.25 -1.24 14.20
N LEU A 113 2.82 -2.27 13.46
CA LEU A 113 3.43 -3.61 13.41
C LEU A 113 4.39 -3.78 12.22
N GLY A 114 4.73 -2.71 11.50
CA GLY A 114 5.61 -2.78 10.33
C GLY A 114 4.94 -3.23 9.03
N ILE A 115 3.67 -3.62 9.05
CA ILE A 115 2.92 -4.17 7.89
C ILE A 115 3.00 -3.26 6.67
N GLY A 116 2.69 -1.97 6.83
CA GLY A 116 2.72 -1.01 5.72
C GLY A 116 4.08 -0.95 5.02
N LYS A 117 5.17 -0.88 5.79
CA LYS A 117 6.53 -0.89 5.24
C LYS A 117 6.84 -2.19 4.52
N ALA A 118 6.49 -3.33 5.11
CA ALA A 118 6.75 -4.64 4.52
C ALA A 118 5.96 -4.85 3.20
N MET A 119 4.70 -4.40 3.12
CA MET A 119 3.92 -4.40 1.88
C MET A 119 4.55 -3.52 0.80
N VAL A 120 4.99 -2.29 1.15
CA VAL A 120 5.66 -1.40 0.19
C VAL A 120 6.95 -2.03 -0.33
N VAL A 121 7.76 -2.65 0.54
CA VAL A 121 8.99 -3.37 0.12
C VAL A 121 8.65 -4.48 -0.87
N HIS A 122 7.59 -5.25 -0.63
CA HIS A 122 7.16 -6.30 -1.54
C HIS A 122 6.79 -5.74 -2.93
N CYS A 123 5.96 -4.69 -2.97
CA CYS A 123 5.62 -4.00 -4.23
C CYS A 123 6.87 -3.48 -4.96
N MET A 124 7.80 -2.85 -4.22
CA MET A 124 9.03 -2.32 -4.83
C MET A 124 9.90 -3.42 -5.44
N ASN A 125 10.00 -4.57 -4.78
CA ASN A 125 10.77 -5.71 -5.29
C ASN A 125 10.12 -6.29 -6.55
N ALA A 126 8.80 -6.43 -6.58
CA ALA A 126 8.07 -6.89 -7.77
C ALA A 126 8.27 -5.94 -8.95
N LEU A 127 8.07 -4.64 -8.74
CA LEU A 127 8.28 -3.63 -9.79
C LEU A 127 9.73 -3.60 -10.28
N LYS A 128 10.69 -3.75 -9.37
CA LYS A 128 12.12 -3.78 -9.73
C LYS A 128 12.46 -5.01 -10.57
N ALA A 129 11.86 -6.16 -10.28
CA ALA A 129 12.04 -7.38 -11.07
C ALA A 129 11.54 -7.20 -12.52
N GLU A 130 10.54 -6.34 -12.74
CA GLU A 130 10.01 -5.97 -14.05
C GLU A 130 10.74 -4.76 -14.70
N GLY A 131 11.89 -4.33 -14.13
CA GLY A 131 12.70 -3.25 -14.68
C GLY A 131 12.17 -1.84 -14.43
N ILE A 132 11.18 -1.68 -13.56
CA ILE A 132 10.62 -0.36 -13.21
C ILE A 132 11.56 0.38 -12.27
N ASN A 133 11.99 1.58 -12.68
CA ASN A 133 13.02 2.35 -11.96
C ASN A 133 12.47 3.49 -11.11
N LYS A 134 11.20 3.82 -11.23
CA LYS A 134 10.57 4.90 -10.46
C LYS A 134 9.11 4.59 -10.15
N VAL A 135 8.74 4.84 -8.91
CA VAL A 135 7.38 4.65 -8.41
C VAL A 135 6.87 5.96 -7.81
N SER A 136 5.60 6.22 -7.96
CA SER A 136 4.91 7.38 -7.39
C SER A 136 3.64 6.93 -6.67
N LEU A 137 3.08 7.85 -5.90
CA LEU A 137 1.75 7.74 -5.32
C LEU A 137 1.18 9.15 -5.15
N ILE A 138 -0.13 9.20 -4.96
CA ILE A 138 -0.84 10.43 -4.63
C ILE A 138 -1.46 10.24 -3.24
N ALA A 139 -1.29 11.23 -2.37
CA ALA A 139 -1.89 11.26 -1.05
C ALA A 139 -2.52 12.64 -0.82
N PHE A 140 -3.69 12.66 -0.21
CA PHE A 140 -4.32 13.92 0.19
C PHE A 140 -3.42 14.67 1.17
N THR A 141 -3.30 15.96 1.01
CA THR A 141 -2.51 16.82 1.93
C THR A 141 -2.99 16.74 3.36
N ARG A 142 -4.31 16.55 3.57
CA ARG A 142 -4.96 16.37 4.89
C ARG A 142 -4.75 15.00 5.53
N ASN A 143 -4.12 14.05 4.84
CA ASN A 143 -3.82 12.72 5.38
C ASN A 143 -2.49 12.75 6.15
N ASP A 144 -2.48 13.37 7.33
CA ASP A 144 -1.26 13.55 8.13
C ASP A 144 -0.57 12.22 8.46
N VAL A 145 -1.35 11.20 8.85
CA VAL A 145 -0.83 9.87 9.20
C VAL A 145 -0.16 9.21 7.99
N GLY A 146 -0.79 9.25 6.83
CA GLY A 146 -0.22 8.69 5.59
C GLY A 146 1.01 9.47 5.15
N ASN A 147 0.96 10.81 5.19
CA ASN A 147 2.09 11.65 4.80
C ASN A 147 3.30 11.44 5.73
N ALA A 148 3.08 11.33 7.04
CA ALA A 148 4.14 11.00 8.01
C ALA A 148 4.74 9.61 7.73
N PHE A 149 3.92 8.61 7.40
CA PHE A 149 4.39 7.28 7.04
C PHE A 149 5.32 7.32 5.81
N TRP A 150 4.93 7.99 4.73
CA TRP A 150 5.75 8.09 3.52
C TRP A 150 7.10 8.76 3.79
N ASN A 151 7.12 9.85 4.54
CA ASN A 151 8.34 10.52 4.94
C ASN A 151 9.25 9.59 5.76
N THR A 152 8.67 8.84 6.73
CA THR A 152 9.41 7.93 7.62
C THR A 152 10.09 6.80 6.85
N ILE A 153 9.46 6.27 5.80
CA ILE A 153 10.04 5.21 4.97
C ILE A 153 10.89 5.72 3.81
N GLY A 154 11.20 7.03 3.77
CA GLY A 154 12.18 7.62 2.87
C GLY A 154 11.62 8.06 1.50
N TRP A 155 10.31 8.21 1.36
CA TRP A 155 9.72 8.79 0.15
C TRP A 155 9.84 10.32 0.17
N THR A 156 10.04 10.91 -1.00
CA THR A 156 10.20 12.35 -1.15
C THR A 156 8.91 13.01 -1.60
N ARG A 157 8.38 13.89 -0.77
CA ARG A 157 7.27 14.77 -1.16
C ARG A 157 7.73 15.75 -2.25
N ARG A 158 6.94 15.89 -3.31
CA ARG A 158 7.19 16.82 -4.41
C ARG A 158 6.35 18.06 -4.23
N LEU A 159 7.01 19.22 -4.05
CA LEU A 159 6.36 20.52 -3.90
C LEU A 159 6.40 21.35 -5.19
N ASP A 160 7.09 20.84 -6.18
CA ASP A 160 7.35 21.46 -7.49
C ASP A 160 6.44 20.90 -8.60
N LEU A 161 5.43 20.08 -8.23
CA LEU A 161 4.49 19.48 -9.18
C LEU A 161 3.06 19.94 -8.89
N ASN A 162 2.32 20.17 -9.96
CA ASN A 162 0.87 20.18 -9.94
C ASN A 162 0.36 18.78 -10.36
N TYR A 163 -0.75 18.37 -9.79
CA TYR A 163 -1.48 17.18 -10.22
C TYR A 163 -2.72 17.63 -11.00
N TYR A 164 -2.93 17.04 -12.15
CA TYR A 164 -4.10 17.24 -12.99
C TYR A 164 -4.74 15.90 -13.27
N ASP A 165 -6.05 15.80 -13.15
CA ASP A 165 -6.85 14.65 -13.54
C ASP A 165 -8.00 15.06 -14.45
N PHE A 166 -8.51 14.10 -15.18
CA PHE A 166 -9.68 14.28 -16.03
C PHE A 166 -10.52 13.00 -16.02
N THR A 167 -11.79 13.12 -15.73
CA THR A 167 -12.73 11.99 -15.69
C THR A 167 -13.23 11.66 -17.09
N LEU A 168 -12.88 10.46 -17.59
CA LEU A 168 -13.33 9.99 -18.92
C LEU A 168 -14.74 9.39 -18.90
N ASN A 169 -15.18 8.89 -17.74
CA ASN A 169 -16.50 8.31 -17.54
C ASN A 169 -17.11 8.85 -16.26
N GLU A 170 -18.10 9.70 -16.41
CA GLU A 170 -18.77 10.37 -15.29
C GLU A 170 -19.54 9.41 -14.37
N ALA A 171 -19.83 8.18 -14.81
CA ALA A 171 -20.37 7.14 -13.95
C ALA A 171 -19.35 6.62 -12.91
N ASN A 172 -18.08 6.97 -13.06
CA ASN A 172 -17.02 6.62 -12.09
C ASN A 172 -17.00 7.59 -10.91
N ILE A 173 -18.03 7.52 -10.10
CA ILE A 173 -18.28 8.44 -8.98
C ILE A 173 -17.37 8.10 -7.80
N THR A 174 -16.74 9.11 -7.20
CA THR A 174 -15.96 8.96 -5.97
C THR A 174 -16.84 9.23 -4.75
N ALA A 175 -16.90 8.26 -3.83
CA ALA A 175 -17.49 8.42 -2.50
C ALA A 175 -16.41 8.30 -1.43
N PHE A 176 -16.54 9.05 -0.34
CA PHE A 176 -15.61 8.98 0.80
C PHE A 176 -16.32 8.35 2.01
N ASN A 177 -15.63 7.42 2.65
CA ASN A 177 -16.12 6.81 3.90
C ASN A 177 -16.20 7.86 5.01
N GLN A 178 -17.29 7.82 5.81
CA GLN A 178 -17.56 8.74 6.92
C GLN A 178 -16.76 8.38 8.17
#